data_86363e2fbd448a4bdf494f52742d8a8b
#
_entry.id   86363e2fbd448a4bdf494f52742d8a8b
#
_cell.length_a   1.000
_cell.length_b   1.000
_cell.length_c   1.000
_cell.angle_alpha   90.00
_cell.angle_beta   90.00
_cell.angle_gamma   90.00
#
_symmetry.space_group_name_H-M   'P 1'
#
loop_
_entity.id
_entity.type
_entity.pdbx_description
1 polymer ?
#
loop_
_entity_poly.entity_id
_entity_poly.type
_entity_poly.pdbx_seq_one_letter_code
_entity_poly.pdbx_strand_id
1 'polypeptide(L)'
;MIYQGQLSGTDISTISPIKITDKYHNETPLEDRTLKGKVKSLTSNALVIVTEKGNTVTFPVTGVRQYYKKGIKAGKWVYVHFRGKFINETLVGDKQYDGSFTKVISVSDTDPLKVPAATPTPSPEPKKKEQHLRAKIVSVSTSTMTVIPQATGSELTVSLSSAPVYFKGGMAPGSYVNIIYTGKFNGESTSGMKIRGITGEDPDILSVRNITSTVTGTILGTTANTVLLQTYDGVKILCSRENVPDLSSSGMEEGADLRVTFNPAKSRTSNIYTCIKFED
;
A
#
# COMPACT_ATOMS: atom_id res chain seq x y z
N MET A 1 -19.29 17.84 13.37
CA MET A 1 -19.62 18.34 14.73
C MET A 1 -21.13 18.47 14.85
N ILE A 2 -21.72 17.98 15.95
CA ILE A 2 -23.12 18.21 16.30
C ILE A 2 -23.11 19.20 17.45
N TYR A 3 -23.94 20.21 17.37
CA TYR A 3 -24.02 21.24 18.39
C TYR A 3 -25.48 21.65 18.64
N GLN A 4 -25.70 22.20 19.80
CA GLN A 4 -26.95 22.84 20.17
C GLN A 4 -26.73 24.35 20.30
N GLY A 5 -27.65 25.14 19.78
CA GLY A 5 -27.55 26.60 19.72
C GLY A 5 -27.59 27.11 18.28
N GLN A 6 -27.61 28.43 18.14
CA GLN A 6 -27.65 29.10 16.85
C GLN A 6 -26.25 29.66 16.51
N LEU A 7 -25.71 29.27 15.39
CA LEU A 7 -24.45 29.80 14.89
C LEU A 7 -24.71 31.21 14.30
N SER A 8 -24.03 32.23 14.80
CA SER A 8 -24.09 33.59 14.30
C SER A 8 -22.73 34.00 13.73
N GLY A 9 -22.61 34.04 12.41
CA GLY A 9 -21.35 34.38 11.75
C GLY A 9 -20.22 33.37 12.09
N THR A 10 -19.08 33.90 12.57
CA THR A 10 -17.92 33.11 13.01
C THR A 10 -17.86 32.92 14.53
N ASP A 11 -18.82 33.44 15.28
CA ASP A 11 -18.83 33.31 16.72
C ASP A 11 -19.39 31.96 17.14
N ILE A 12 -18.56 31.16 17.77
CA ILE A 12 -18.91 29.83 18.30
C ILE A 12 -19.24 29.86 19.79
N SER A 13 -19.20 31.00 20.46
CA SER A 13 -19.44 31.13 21.89
C SER A 13 -20.90 30.78 22.31
N THR A 14 -21.81 30.86 21.35
CA THR A 14 -23.24 30.57 21.55
C THR A 14 -23.64 29.13 21.26
N ILE A 15 -22.69 28.28 20.84
CA ILE A 15 -22.95 26.88 20.56
C ILE A 15 -22.30 25.96 21.59
N SER A 16 -23.06 24.95 22.02
CA SER A 16 -22.54 23.89 22.89
C SER A 16 -22.30 22.63 22.05
N PRO A 17 -21.06 22.14 21.90
CA PRO A 17 -20.80 20.92 21.18
C PRO A 17 -21.39 19.73 21.95
N ILE A 18 -22.28 18.98 21.30
CA ILE A 18 -22.87 17.76 21.85
C ILE A 18 -21.99 16.57 21.52
N LYS A 19 -21.44 16.54 20.29
CA LYS A 19 -20.60 15.45 19.80
C LYS A 19 -19.62 15.95 18.76
N ILE A 20 -18.35 15.59 18.94
CA ILE A 20 -17.32 15.71 17.92
C ILE A 20 -17.05 14.29 17.39
N THR A 21 -17.16 14.07 16.10
CA THR A 21 -16.92 12.79 15.46
C THR A 21 -16.22 13.02 14.14
N ASP A 22 -15.34 12.10 13.77
CA ASP A 22 -14.71 12.00 12.46
C ASP A 22 -15.61 11.34 11.41
N LYS A 23 -16.77 10.78 11.85
CA LYS A 23 -17.78 10.21 10.97
C LYS A 23 -18.81 11.26 10.57
N TYR A 24 -19.07 11.36 9.27
CA TYR A 24 -20.21 12.13 8.77
C TYR A 24 -21.51 11.58 9.38
N HIS A 25 -22.36 12.48 9.86
CA HIS A 25 -23.53 12.13 10.67
C HIS A 25 -24.70 11.56 9.88
N ASN A 26 -24.69 11.65 8.57
CA ASN A 26 -25.61 10.89 7.74
C ASN A 26 -25.00 9.52 7.51
N GLU A 27 -25.55 8.55 8.19
CA GLU A 27 -25.18 7.12 8.17
C GLU A 27 -25.46 6.43 6.84
N THR A 28 -25.57 7.16 5.75
CA THR A 28 -25.48 6.55 4.43
C THR A 28 -24.04 6.05 4.30
N PRO A 29 -23.82 4.73 4.20
CA PRO A 29 -22.49 4.19 4.01
C PRO A 29 -21.85 4.95 2.85
N LEU A 30 -20.63 5.48 3.04
CA LEU A 30 -19.90 6.14 1.96
C LEU A 30 -19.73 5.10 0.86
N GLU A 31 -20.44 5.28 -0.24
CA GLU A 31 -20.41 4.36 -1.36
C GLU A 31 -18.99 4.27 -1.93
N ASP A 32 -18.55 3.05 -2.18
CA ASP A 32 -17.33 2.79 -2.91
C ASP A 32 -17.53 3.22 -4.37
N ARG A 33 -16.67 4.09 -4.84
CA ARG A 33 -16.73 4.67 -6.18
C ARG A 33 -15.41 4.44 -6.90
N THR A 34 -15.49 4.35 -8.21
CA THR A 34 -14.30 4.25 -9.06
C THR A 34 -14.35 5.35 -10.12
N LEU A 35 -13.28 6.14 -10.21
CA LEU A 35 -13.11 7.13 -11.26
C LEU A 35 -11.97 6.72 -12.18
N LYS A 36 -12.24 6.66 -13.47
CA LYS A 36 -11.26 6.38 -14.51
C LYS A 36 -10.76 7.68 -15.13
N GLY A 37 -9.45 7.80 -15.28
CA GLY A 37 -8.86 8.97 -15.92
C GLY A 37 -7.43 8.70 -16.42
N LYS A 38 -6.94 9.59 -17.26
CA LYS A 38 -5.54 9.59 -17.71
C LYS A 38 -4.68 10.33 -16.70
N VAL A 39 -3.56 9.75 -16.33
CA VAL A 39 -2.57 10.39 -15.46
C VAL A 39 -2.07 11.68 -16.11
N LYS A 40 -2.24 12.80 -15.42
CA LYS A 40 -1.64 14.10 -15.77
C LYS A 40 -0.33 14.27 -15.02
N SER A 41 -0.33 14.04 -13.71
CA SER A 41 0.87 14.04 -12.87
C SER A 41 0.70 13.11 -11.67
N LEU A 42 1.83 12.63 -11.16
CA LEU A 42 1.93 11.84 -9.93
C LEU A 42 3.12 12.36 -9.13
N THR A 43 2.89 12.50 -7.82
CA THR A 43 3.92 12.75 -6.80
C THR A 43 3.74 11.76 -5.66
N SER A 44 4.57 11.84 -4.63
CA SER A 44 4.43 10.98 -3.42
C SER A 44 3.11 11.19 -2.66
N ASN A 45 2.50 12.37 -2.79
CA ASN A 45 1.32 12.76 -2.02
C ASN A 45 0.07 13.05 -2.87
N ALA A 46 0.22 13.24 -4.18
CA ALA A 46 -0.89 13.60 -5.04
C ALA A 46 -0.85 12.90 -6.40
N LEU A 47 -2.02 12.46 -6.85
CA LEU A 47 -2.28 11.97 -8.21
C LEU A 47 -3.27 12.91 -8.88
N VAL A 48 -2.90 13.47 -10.02
CA VAL A 48 -3.78 14.27 -10.86
C VAL A 48 -4.17 13.45 -12.08
N ILE A 49 -5.46 13.29 -12.31
CA ILE A 49 -5.99 12.62 -13.49
C ILE A 49 -6.91 13.53 -14.30
N VAL A 50 -7.02 13.24 -15.58
CA VAL A 50 -8.00 13.84 -16.47
C VAL A 50 -9.00 12.78 -16.89
N THR A 51 -10.28 12.99 -16.57
CA THR A 51 -11.37 12.05 -16.88
C THR A 51 -11.68 12.04 -18.39
N GLU A 52 -12.51 11.08 -18.83
CA GLU A 52 -12.99 11.00 -20.21
C GLU A 52 -13.78 12.26 -20.63
N LYS A 53 -14.39 12.95 -19.68
CA LYS A 53 -15.14 14.20 -19.89
C LYS A 53 -14.26 15.47 -19.81
N GLY A 54 -12.92 15.33 -19.74
CA GLY A 54 -11.99 16.46 -19.68
C GLY A 54 -11.76 17.02 -18.27
N ASN A 55 -12.47 16.56 -17.24
CA ASN A 55 -12.31 17.06 -15.88
C ASN A 55 -10.96 16.68 -15.30
N THR A 56 -10.27 17.63 -14.70
CA THR A 56 -9.05 17.38 -13.93
C THR A 56 -9.40 17.15 -12.46
N VAL A 57 -8.97 16.03 -11.90
CA VAL A 57 -9.22 15.67 -10.51
C VAL A 57 -7.90 15.37 -9.81
N THR A 58 -7.71 15.97 -8.63
CA THR A 58 -6.53 15.74 -7.79
C THR A 58 -6.93 14.87 -6.59
N PHE A 59 -6.23 13.75 -6.39
CA PHE A 59 -6.45 12.84 -5.29
C PHE A 59 -5.23 12.77 -4.37
N PRO A 60 -5.43 12.78 -3.03
CA PRO A 60 -4.36 12.47 -2.10
C PRO A 60 -4.01 10.98 -2.18
N VAL A 61 -2.73 10.65 -2.33
CA VAL A 61 -2.26 9.26 -2.47
C VAL A 61 -1.21 8.86 -1.44
N THR A 62 -0.97 9.69 -0.44
CA THR A 62 -0.11 9.34 0.70
C THR A 62 -0.70 8.14 1.45
N GLY A 63 0.11 7.09 1.64
CA GLY A 63 -0.33 5.87 2.31
C GLY A 63 -1.33 5.01 1.51
N VAL A 64 -1.64 5.38 0.28
CA VAL A 64 -2.62 4.69 -0.57
C VAL A 64 -1.95 3.56 -1.34
N ARG A 65 -2.61 2.38 -1.36
CA ARG A 65 -2.19 1.24 -2.19
C ARG A 65 -2.18 1.62 -3.66
N GLN A 66 -1.04 1.37 -4.32
CA GLN A 66 -0.85 1.66 -5.74
C GLN A 66 -0.33 0.43 -6.47
N TYR A 67 -1.00 0.05 -7.56
CA TYR A 67 -0.64 -1.10 -8.37
C TYR A 67 -0.76 -0.79 -9.87
N TYR A 68 0.36 -0.82 -10.56
CA TYR A 68 0.45 -0.54 -12.00
C TYR A 68 1.14 -1.71 -12.71
N LYS A 69 0.35 -2.62 -13.26
CA LYS A 69 0.85 -3.82 -13.97
C LYS A 69 1.76 -3.49 -15.14
N LYS A 70 1.47 -2.38 -15.81
CA LYS A 70 2.24 -1.90 -16.99
C LYS A 70 3.09 -0.67 -16.68
N GLY A 71 3.38 -0.43 -15.41
CA GLY A 71 4.04 0.79 -14.95
C GLY A 71 3.17 2.04 -15.09
N ILE A 72 3.66 3.19 -14.61
CA ILE A 72 2.94 4.45 -14.65
C ILE A 72 3.70 5.52 -15.43
N LYS A 73 2.97 6.28 -16.25
CA LYS A 73 3.44 7.48 -16.94
C LYS A 73 2.28 8.39 -17.30
N ALA A 74 2.58 9.66 -17.60
CA ALA A 74 1.57 10.61 -18.10
C ALA A 74 0.81 10.04 -19.32
N GLY A 75 -0.49 10.32 -19.40
CA GLY A 75 -1.39 9.87 -20.45
C GLY A 75 -1.90 8.43 -20.32
N LYS A 76 -1.35 7.61 -19.41
CA LYS A 76 -1.91 6.26 -19.14
C LYS A 76 -3.21 6.34 -18.36
N TRP A 77 -4.12 5.44 -18.67
CA TRP A 77 -5.36 5.26 -17.94
C TRP A 77 -5.11 4.59 -16.59
N VAL A 78 -5.75 5.13 -15.55
CA VAL A 78 -5.79 4.57 -14.20
C VAL A 78 -7.21 4.64 -13.66
N TYR A 79 -7.46 3.79 -12.67
CA TYR A 79 -8.69 3.72 -11.90
C TYR A 79 -8.37 4.12 -10.46
N VAL A 80 -9.07 5.13 -9.95
CA VAL A 80 -9.00 5.56 -8.56
C VAL A 80 -10.22 5.03 -7.85
N HIS A 81 -10.02 4.12 -6.91
CA HIS A 81 -11.06 3.59 -6.04
C HIS A 81 -11.08 4.39 -4.74
N PHE A 82 -12.23 4.97 -4.39
CA PHE A 82 -12.36 5.87 -3.26
C PHE A 82 -13.76 5.81 -2.64
N ARG A 83 -13.85 6.30 -1.40
CA ARG A 83 -15.12 6.55 -0.69
C ARG A 83 -15.32 8.05 -0.53
N GLY A 84 -16.57 8.48 -0.58
CA GLY A 84 -16.94 9.88 -0.42
C GLY A 84 -17.44 10.51 -1.70
N LYS A 85 -17.67 11.81 -1.61
CA LYS A 85 -18.26 12.62 -2.68
C LYS A 85 -17.33 13.79 -2.97
N PHE A 86 -17.28 14.22 -4.22
CA PHE A 86 -16.70 15.49 -4.58
C PHE A 86 -17.66 16.61 -4.10
N ILE A 87 -17.09 17.74 -3.71
CA ILE A 87 -17.89 18.96 -3.53
C ILE A 87 -18.48 19.30 -4.91
N ASN A 88 -19.82 19.37 -5.02
CA ASN A 88 -20.58 19.51 -6.25
C ASN A 88 -20.50 18.25 -7.14
N GLU A 89 -21.33 17.27 -6.86
CA GLU A 89 -21.32 15.88 -7.38
C GLU A 89 -21.37 15.73 -8.91
N THR A 90 -21.73 16.75 -9.65
CA THR A 90 -21.74 16.70 -11.11
C THR A 90 -20.42 17.18 -11.65
N LEU A 91 -19.56 16.25 -12.10
CA LEU A 91 -18.36 16.58 -12.84
C LEU A 91 -18.76 17.20 -14.19
N VAL A 92 -18.63 18.52 -14.28
CA VAL A 92 -18.87 19.29 -15.51
C VAL A 92 -17.54 19.45 -16.24
N GLY A 93 -17.51 19.23 -17.55
CA GLY A 93 -16.28 19.25 -18.36
C GLY A 93 -15.41 20.49 -18.15
N ASP A 94 -14.10 20.32 -18.32
CA ASP A 94 -13.04 21.34 -18.22
C ASP A 94 -12.84 22.02 -16.87
N LYS A 95 -13.37 21.43 -15.79
CA LYS A 95 -13.17 21.93 -14.42
C LYS A 95 -12.11 21.15 -13.66
N GLN A 96 -11.51 21.82 -12.67
CA GLN A 96 -10.62 21.21 -11.70
C GLN A 96 -11.41 20.85 -10.44
N TYR A 97 -11.18 19.64 -9.92
CA TYR A 97 -11.82 19.13 -8.72
C TYR A 97 -10.77 18.72 -7.69
N ASP A 98 -11.04 19.07 -6.44
CA ASP A 98 -10.24 18.64 -5.31
C ASP A 98 -10.84 17.37 -4.72
N GLY A 99 -10.05 16.30 -4.72
CA GLY A 99 -10.39 15.01 -4.14
C GLY A 99 -9.99 14.85 -2.66
N SER A 100 -9.55 15.94 -2.00
CA SER A 100 -9.09 15.89 -0.60
C SER A 100 -10.16 15.43 0.40
N PHE A 101 -11.43 15.63 0.05
CA PHE A 101 -12.59 15.17 0.83
C PHE A 101 -12.98 13.71 0.53
N THR A 102 -12.27 13.03 -0.32
CA THR A 102 -12.45 11.61 -0.60
C THR A 102 -11.42 10.77 0.14
N LYS A 103 -11.85 9.62 0.66
CA LYS A 103 -10.91 8.61 1.17
C LYS A 103 -10.51 7.71 0.01
N VAL A 104 -9.34 7.95 -0.57
CA VAL A 104 -8.78 7.06 -1.60
C VAL A 104 -8.38 5.73 -0.97
N ILE A 105 -8.84 4.64 -1.57
CA ILE A 105 -8.60 3.26 -1.11
C ILE A 105 -7.45 2.64 -1.89
N SER A 106 -7.49 2.80 -3.22
CA SER A 106 -6.44 2.27 -4.09
C SER A 106 -6.41 2.98 -5.43
N VAL A 107 -5.26 2.90 -6.09
CA VAL A 107 -5.06 3.32 -7.48
C VAL A 107 -4.48 2.15 -8.27
N SER A 108 -5.02 1.90 -9.47
CA SER A 108 -4.58 0.79 -10.33
C SER A 108 -4.71 1.15 -11.81
N ASP A 109 -3.85 0.56 -12.66
CA ASP A 109 -4.02 0.57 -14.12
C ASP A 109 -4.94 -0.56 -14.62
N THR A 110 -5.49 -1.37 -13.72
CA THR A 110 -6.45 -2.44 -14.00
C THR A 110 -7.78 -2.08 -13.37
N ASP A 111 -8.86 -2.25 -14.12
CA ASP A 111 -10.23 -1.99 -13.63
C ASP A 111 -10.55 -2.91 -12.45
N PRO A 112 -10.79 -2.37 -11.24
CA PRO A 112 -11.06 -3.20 -10.06
C PRO A 112 -12.39 -3.94 -10.13
N LEU A 113 -13.31 -3.52 -11.03
CA LEU A 113 -14.61 -4.17 -11.25
C LEU A 113 -14.54 -5.28 -12.30
N LYS A 114 -13.45 -5.38 -13.07
CA LYS A 114 -13.23 -6.49 -13.99
C LYS A 114 -12.51 -7.62 -13.27
N VAL A 115 -13.23 -8.67 -12.94
CA VAL A 115 -12.63 -9.95 -12.52
C VAL A 115 -11.66 -10.38 -13.64
N PRO A 116 -10.36 -10.60 -13.38
CA PRO A 116 -9.44 -11.04 -14.40
C PRO A 116 -9.92 -12.41 -14.90
N ALA A 117 -10.20 -12.54 -16.18
CA ALA A 117 -10.29 -13.86 -16.80
C ALA A 117 -8.97 -14.59 -16.50
N ALA A 118 -9.05 -15.85 -16.10
CA ALA A 118 -7.89 -16.68 -15.79
C ALA A 118 -6.91 -16.61 -16.98
N THR A 119 -5.79 -15.92 -16.79
CA THR A 119 -4.75 -15.82 -17.80
C THR A 119 -4.05 -17.18 -17.86
N PRO A 120 -3.94 -17.84 -19.04
CA PRO A 120 -3.19 -19.08 -19.15
C PRO A 120 -1.76 -18.84 -18.67
N THR A 121 -1.27 -19.72 -17.81
CA THR A 121 0.09 -19.72 -17.26
C THR A 121 1.06 -19.78 -18.43
N PRO A 122 1.93 -18.79 -18.67
CA PRO A 122 2.92 -18.87 -19.71
C PRO A 122 3.93 -19.97 -19.35
N SER A 123 4.26 -20.77 -20.36
CA SER A 123 5.33 -21.78 -20.34
C SER A 123 6.64 -21.17 -19.83
N PRO A 124 7.42 -21.86 -18.98
CA PRO A 124 8.62 -21.29 -18.38
C PRO A 124 9.74 -21.12 -19.40
N GLU A 125 9.95 -19.88 -19.86
CA GLU A 125 11.22 -19.52 -20.48
C GLU A 125 12.38 -19.62 -19.47
N PRO A 126 13.61 -19.95 -19.88
CA PRO A 126 14.77 -20.03 -18.98
C PRO A 126 14.98 -18.68 -18.28
N LYS A 127 14.75 -18.66 -16.97
CA LYS A 127 14.77 -17.45 -16.14
C LYS A 127 16.21 -16.93 -16.04
N LYS A 128 16.53 -15.82 -16.71
CA LYS A 128 17.72 -15.02 -16.38
C LYS A 128 17.67 -14.71 -14.88
N LYS A 129 18.78 -14.92 -14.18
CA LYS A 129 18.87 -14.73 -12.72
C LYS A 129 18.43 -13.30 -12.36
N GLU A 130 17.30 -13.19 -11.69
CA GLU A 130 16.82 -11.91 -11.18
C GLU A 130 17.68 -11.46 -10.01
N GLN A 131 17.95 -10.16 -9.96
CA GLN A 131 18.68 -9.49 -8.90
C GLN A 131 17.77 -8.45 -8.24
N HIS A 132 18.11 -8.07 -7.02
CA HIS A 132 17.35 -7.14 -6.21
C HIS A 132 18.24 -6.00 -5.76
N LEU A 133 17.78 -4.77 -5.97
CA LEU A 133 18.43 -3.57 -5.47
C LEU A 133 17.52 -2.91 -4.45
N ARG A 134 17.93 -2.92 -3.20
CA ARG A 134 17.24 -2.23 -2.12
C ARG A 134 17.69 -0.78 -2.06
N ALA A 135 16.75 0.14 -2.05
CA ALA A 135 17.03 1.56 -2.05
C ALA A 135 16.02 2.34 -1.19
N LYS A 136 16.37 3.56 -0.80
CA LYS A 136 15.49 4.49 -0.10
C LYS A 136 14.94 5.52 -1.07
N ILE A 137 13.64 5.76 -1.06
CA ILE A 137 12.99 6.75 -1.92
C ILE A 137 13.39 8.15 -1.48
N VAL A 138 13.85 8.96 -2.42
CA VAL A 138 14.13 10.39 -2.24
C VAL A 138 12.96 11.21 -2.75
N SER A 139 12.55 10.95 -3.99
CA SER A 139 11.44 11.65 -4.63
C SER A 139 10.75 10.79 -5.67
N VAL A 140 9.51 11.16 -5.99
CA VAL A 140 8.68 10.49 -6.99
C VAL A 140 8.10 11.54 -7.93
N SER A 141 8.19 11.27 -9.21
CA SER A 141 7.51 12.02 -10.28
C SER A 141 6.66 11.10 -11.14
N THR A 142 5.96 11.67 -12.12
CA THR A 142 4.97 10.93 -12.94
C THR A 142 5.52 9.68 -13.63
N SER A 143 6.80 9.67 -13.99
CA SER A 143 7.41 8.58 -14.77
C SER A 143 8.72 8.05 -14.18
N THR A 144 9.24 8.68 -13.14
CA THR A 144 10.52 8.35 -12.53
C THR A 144 10.45 8.42 -11.02
N MET A 145 11.36 7.70 -10.37
CA MET A 145 11.60 7.73 -8.94
C MET A 145 13.10 7.94 -8.72
N THR A 146 13.46 8.89 -7.87
CA THR A 146 14.85 9.04 -7.41
C THR A 146 14.99 8.26 -6.11
N VAL A 147 16.01 7.42 -6.05
CA VAL A 147 16.29 6.54 -4.91
C VAL A 147 17.77 6.59 -4.52
N ILE A 148 18.09 6.24 -3.29
CA ILE A 148 19.47 6.01 -2.84
C ILE A 148 19.62 4.52 -2.55
N PRO A 149 20.33 3.75 -3.42
CA PRO A 149 20.64 2.36 -3.16
C PRO A 149 21.48 2.19 -1.90
N GLN A 150 21.16 1.20 -1.08
CA GLN A 150 21.94 0.90 0.12
C GLN A 150 23.39 0.49 -0.19
N ALA A 151 23.61 -0.10 -1.37
CA ALA A 151 24.91 -0.57 -1.78
C ALA A 151 25.89 0.54 -2.18
N THR A 152 25.39 1.68 -2.67
CA THR A 152 26.24 2.74 -3.24
C THR A 152 26.15 4.07 -2.50
N GLY A 153 25.00 4.35 -1.88
CA GLY A 153 24.75 5.62 -1.18
C GLY A 153 24.54 6.84 -2.09
N SER A 154 24.68 6.68 -3.42
CA SER A 154 24.50 7.75 -4.41
C SER A 154 23.08 7.74 -4.97
N GLU A 155 22.59 8.91 -5.41
CA GLU A 155 21.27 8.99 -6.03
C GLU A 155 21.20 8.25 -7.38
N LEU A 156 20.11 7.52 -7.57
CA LEU A 156 19.82 6.77 -8.78
C LEU A 156 18.41 7.10 -9.26
N THR A 157 18.26 7.44 -10.53
CA THR A 157 16.93 7.65 -11.14
C THR A 157 16.45 6.37 -11.79
N VAL A 158 15.26 5.92 -11.40
CA VAL A 158 14.60 4.69 -11.87
C VAL A 158 13.32 5.05 -12.62
N SER A 159 13.13 4.47 -13.81
CA SER A 159 11.89 4.65 -14.58
C SER A 159 10.75 3.82 -14.00
N LEU A 160 9.60 4.46 -13.78
CA LEU A 160 8.35 3.83 -13.36
C LEU A 160 7.48 3.36 -14.55
N SER A 161 7.89 3.70 -15.79
CA SER A 161 7.03 3.53 -16.98
C SER A 161 7.16 2.19 -17.67
N SER A 162 8.20 1.41 -17.36
CA SER A 162 8.60 0.22 -18.14
C SER A 162 8.40 -1.10 -17.40
N ALA A 163 8.08 -1.09 -16.12
CA ALA A 163 7.93 -2.29 -15.31
C ALA A 163 6.71 -2.18 -14.38
N PRO A 164 6.18 -3.32 -13.89
CA PRO A 164 5.15 -3.32 -12.86
C PRO A 164 5.61 -2.57 -11.61
N VAL A 165 4.72 -1.78 -11.04
CA VAL A 165 4.95 -0.99 -9.82
C VAL A 165 3.87 -1.35 -8.81
N TYR A 166 4.30 -1.73 -7.60
CA TYR A 166 3.39 -2.09 -6.53
C TYR A 166 3.84 -1.52 -5.17
N PHE A 167 2.98 -0.75 -4.53
CA PHE A 167 3.17 -0.20 -3.20
C PHE A 167 1.88 -0.34 -2.38
N LYS A 168 1.94 -1.04 -1.26
CA LYS A 168 0.80 -1.18 -0.34
C LYS A 168 0.51 0.12 0.40
N GLY A 169 1.55 0.82 0.82
CA GLY A 169 1.47 2.06 1.61
C GLY A 169 1.82 3.34 0.85
N GLY A 170 1.80 3.31 -0.50
CA GLY A 170 2.21 4.43 -1.33
C GLY A 170 3.72 4.62 -1.44
N MET A 171 4.14 5.59 -2.26
CA MET A 171 5.55 5.87 -2.59
C MET A 171 6.07 7.08 -1.80
N ALA A 172 6.14 6.97 -0.48
CA ALA A 172 6.57 8.08 0.36
C ALA A 172 8.10 8.26 0.37
N PRO A 173 8.63 9.50 0.30
CA PRO A 173 10.04 9.77 0.54
C PRO A 173 10.49 9.22 1.90
N GLY A 174 11.69 8.66 1.94
CA GLY A 174 12.23 8.00 3.12
C GLY A 174 11.86 6.52 3.27
N SER A 175 10.82 6.04 2.58
CA SER A 175 10.46 4.62 2.54
C SER A 175 11.45 3.81 1.72
N TYR A 176 11.54 2.50 2.00
CA TYR A 176 12.36 1.60 1.22
C TYR A 176 11.60 1.05 0.02
N VAL A 177 12.34 0.81 -1.04
CA VAL A 177 11.88 0.18 -2.27
C VAL A 177 12.81 -0.95 -2.66
N ASN A 178 12.25 -2.00 -3.24
CA ASN A 178 12.99 -3.10 -3.84
C ASN A 178 12.81 -3.07 -5.37
N ILE A 179 13.91 -2.88 -6.08
CA ILE A 179 13.96 -2.85 -7.54
C ILE A 179 14.43 -4.21 -8.01
N ILE A 180 13.57 -4.91 -8.75
CA ILE A 180 13.83 -6.23 -9.31
C ILE A 180 14.31 -6.04 -10.73
N TYR A 181 15.46 -6.61 -11.07
CA TYR A 181 16.07 -6.42 -12.38
C TYR A 181 16.85 -7.64 -12.85
N THR A 182 17.16 -7.66 -14.14
CA THR A 182 18.15 -8.56 -14.77
C THR A 182 19.22 -7.71 -15.45
N GLY A 183 20.43 -8.24 -15.57
CA GLY A 183 21.57 -7.49 -16.12
C GLY A 183 22.57 -7.09 -15.05
N LYS A 184 23.38 -6.08 -15.31
CA LYS A 184 24.41 -5.59 -14.37
C LYS A 184 24.06 -4.20 -13.86
N PHE A 185 24.18 -4.01 -12.56
CA PHE A 185 24.17 -2.70 -11.92
C PHE A 185 25.62 -2.23 -11.74
N ASN A 186 25.96 -1.08 -12.28
CA ASN A 186 27.32 -0.52 -12.23
C ASN A 186 27.56 0.39 -11.01
N GLY A 187 26.52 0.59 -10.15
CA GLY A 187 26.60 1.47 -9.00
C GLY A 187 26.10 2.90 -9.25
N GLU A 188 26.03 3.36 -10.51
CA GLU A 188 25.77 4.77 -10.84
C GLU A 188 24.52 4.98 -11.71
N SER A 189 24.18 4.02 -12.55
CA SER A 189 23.07 4.16 -13.48
C SER A 189 22.26 2.88 -13.67
N THR A 190 21.03 3.02 -14.18
CA THR A 190 20.16 1.90 -14.55
C THR A 190 20.40 1.38 -15.97
N SER A 191 21.36 1.93 -16.71
CA SER A 191 21.60 1.61 -18.14
C SER A 191 21.86 0.14 -18.42
N GLY A 192 22.55 -0.56 -17.51
CA GLY A 192 22.82 -2.01 -17.60
C GLY A 192 21.73 -2.90 -16.98
N MET A 193 20.67 -2.32 -16.45
CA MET A 193 19.60 -3.01 -15.76
C MET A 193 18.34 -3.08 -16.63
N LYS A 194 17.79 -4.27 -16.77
CA LYS A 194 16.42 -4.43 -17.28
C LYS A 194 15.49 -4.55 -16.08
N ILE A 195 14.79 -3.47 -15.72
CA ILE A 195 13.86 -3.45 -14.61
C ILE A 195 12.70 -4.40 -14.90
N ARG A 196 12.42 -5.30 -13.95
CA ARG A 196 11.37 -6.33 -14.02
C ARG A 196 10.21 -6.03 -13.10
N GLY A 197 10.43 -5.25 -12.05
CA GLY A 197 9.42 -4.83 -11.10
C GLY A 197 9.98 -3.85 -10.07
N ILE A 198 9.12 -3.03 -9.52
CA ILE A 198 9.43 -2.07 -8.46
C ILE A 198 8.37 -2.25 -7.37
N THR A 199 8.81 -2.59 -6.16
CA THR A 199 7.89 -2.85 -5.04
C THR A 199 8.31 -2.06 -3.82
N GLY A 200 7.34 -1.50 -3.11
CA GLY A 200 7.58 -1.03 -1.74
C GLY A 200 8.09 -2.18 -0.87
N GLU A 201 8.90 -1.88 0.11
CA GLU A 201 9.20 -2.84 1.16
C GLU A 201 7.96 -3.03 2.03
N ASP A 202 7.11 -3.92 1.58
CA ASP A 202 6.07 -4.49 2.39
C ASP A 202 6.60 -5.82 2.93
N PRO A 203 6.64 -6.03 4.24
CA PRO A 203 7.00 -7.31 4.82
C PRO A 203 6.21 -8.47 4.20
N ASP A 204 4.94 -8.24 3.83
CA ASP A 204 4.11 -9.25 3.19
C ASP A 204 4.57 -9.61 1.78
N ILE A 205 5.16 -8.66 1.02
CA ILE A 205 5.69 -8.93 -0.33
C ILE A 205 7.05 -9.60 -0.28
N LEU A 206 7.88 -9.23 0.68
CA LEU A 206 9.14 -9.92 0.94
C LEU A 206 8.90 -11.33 1.50
N SER A 207 7.81 -11.53 2.26
CA SER A 207 7.41 -12.85 2.77
C SER A 207 6.87 -13.78 1.68
N VAL A 208 6.24 -13.27 0.65
CA VAL A 208 5.82 -14.03 -0.53
C VAL A 208 7.00 -14.59 -1.33
N ARG A 209 8.23 -14.12 -1.10
CA ARG A 209 9.44 -14.68 -1.68
C ARG A 209 10.20 -15.60 -0.74
N ASN A 210 9.58 -16.73 -0.38
CA ASN A 210 10.27 -18.01 -0.10
C ASN A 210 11.05 -18.17 1.22
N ILE A 211 10.80 -17.41 2.27
CA ILE A 211 11.26 -17.85 3.58
C ILE A 211 10.08 -17.75 4.56
N THR A 212 9.16 -18.66 4.42
CA THR A 212 8.18 -18.89 5.47
C THR A 212 8.71 -20.00 6.37
N SER A 213 8.73 -19.74 7.66
CA SER A 213 8.92 -20.76 8.68
C SER A 213 7.57 -21.01 9.35
N THR A 214 7.29 -22.28 9.57
CA THR A 214 6.12 -22.68 10.34
C THR A 214 6.61 -23.31 11.65
N VAL A 215 6.10 -22.84 12.76
CA VAL A 215 6.38 -23.38 14.08
C VAL A 215 5.09 -23.65 14.84
N THR A 216 5.12 -24.66 15.68
CA THR A 216 4.06 -24.90 16.66
C THR A 216 4.63 -24.61 18.05
N GLY A 217 3.84 -23.98 18.88
CA GLY A 217 4.23 -23.65 20.23
C GLY A 217 3.05 -23.30 21.09
N THR A 218 3.25 -23.21 22.39
CA THR A 218 2.24 -22.84 23.36
C THR A 218 2.19 -21.31 23.50
N ILE A 219 1.00 -20.74 23.53
CA ILE A 219 0.79 -19.30 23.74
C ILE A 219 1.15 -18.96 25.18
N LEU A 220 2.10 -18.05 25.36
CA LEU A 220 2.49 -17.50 26.66
C LEU A 220 1.74 -16.21 27.01
N GLY A 221 1.12 -15.58 26.04
CA GLY A 221 0.34 -14.36 26.23
C GLY A 221 0.00 -13.70 24.91
N THR A 222 -1.08 -12.92 24.94
CA THR A 222 -1.59 -12.21 23.78
C THR A 222 -1.87 -10.76 24.13
N THR A 223 -1.72 -9.89 23.16
CA THR A 223 -2.21 -8.51 23.19
C THR A 223 -3.10 -8.25 21.97
N ALA A 224 -3.67 -7.06 21.85
CA ALA A 224 -4.45 -6.69 20.67
C ALA A 224 -3.63 -6.86 19.37
N ASN A 225 -2.32 -6.62 19.40
CA ASN A 225 -1.46 -6.54 18.23
C ASN A 225 -0.39 -7.64 18.15
N THR A 226 -0.19 -8.43 19.20
CA THR A 226 0.87 -9.43 19.22
C THR A 226 0.44 -10.72 19.94
N VAL A 227 1.10 -11.83 19.61
CA VAL A 227 1.06 -13.09 20.33
C VAL A 227 2.49 -13.54 20.65
N LEU A 228 2.74 -13.93 21.89
CA LEU A 228 4.00 -14.51 22.34
C LEU A 228 3.83 -16.03 22.43
N LEU A 229 4.66 -16.75 21.69
CA LEU A 229 4.69 -18.21 21.66
C LEU A 229 5.99 -18.74 22.27
N GLN A 230 5.90 -19.90 22.91
CA GLN A 230 7.06 -20.72 23.25
C GLN A 230 7.00 -22.00 22.45
N THR A 231 7.99 -22.25 21.61
CA THR A 231 8.13 -23.48 20.84
C THR A 231 8.51 -24.66 21.78
N TYR A 232 8.35 -25.89 21.33
CA TYR A 232 8.66 -27.07 22.13
C TYR A 232 10.14 -27.22 22.51
N ASP A 233 11.03 -26.56 21.78
CA ASP A 233 12.47 -26.45 22.09
C ASP A 233 12.80 -25.24 22.98
N GLY A 234 11.80 -24.55 23.51
CA GLY A 234 11.92 -23.46 24.47
C GLY A 234 12.20 -22.09 23.88
N VAL A 235 12.23 -21.94 22.56
CA VAL A 235 12.43 -20.65 21.91
C VAL A 235 11.18 -19.80 22.02
N LYS A 236 11.33 -18.53 22.44
CA LYS A 236 10.24 -17.56 22.49
C LYS A 236 10.17 -16.74 21.21
N ILE A 237 8.99 -16.71 20.60
CA ILE A 237 8.71 -16.01 19.35
C ILE A 237 7.59 -15.03 19.58
N LEU A 238 7.86 -13.74 19.32
CA LEU A 238 6.85 -12.68 19.38
C LEU A 238 6.38 -12.37 17.95
N CYS A 239 5.09 -12.60 17.69
CA CYS A 239 4.45 -12.46 16.39
C CYS A 239 3.48 -11.28 16.35
N SER A 240 3.44 -10.55 15.24
CA SER A 240 2.40 -9.57 14.99
C SER A 240 1.09 -10.23 14.60
N ARG A 241 -0.03 -9.75 15.17
CA ARG A 241 -1.40 -10.13 14.82
C ARG A 241 -2.08 -9.17 13.86
N GLU A 242 -1.46 -8.04 13.61
CA GLU A 242 -2.06 -6.99 12.80
C GLU A 242 -2.26 -7.47 11.36
N ASN A 243 -3.52 -7.47 10.91
CA ASN A 243 -3.96 -7.93 9.58
C ASN A 243 -3.61 -9.39 9.23
N VAL A 244 -3.40 -10.25 10.22
CA VAL A 244 -3.10 -11.67 10.04
C VAL A 244 -4.37 -12.49 10.22
N PRO A 245 -4.73 -13.39 9.27
CA PRO A 245 -5.85 -14.29 9.43
C PRO A 245 -5.64 -15.22 10.65
N ASP A 246 -6.63 -15.22 11.53
CA ASP A 246 -6.73 -16.20 12.63
C ASP A 246 -7.67 -17.31 12.18
N LEU A 247 -7.09 -18.48 11.93
CA LEU A 247 -7.80 -19.69 11.51
C LEU A 247 -7.80 -20.76 12.64
N SER A 248 -7.39 -20.35 13.85
CA SER A 248 -7.43 -21.25 15.00
C SER A 248 -8.86 -21.51 15.46
N SER A 249 -9.19 -22.75 15.72
CA SER A 249 -10.50 -23.17 16.22
C SER A 249 -10.65 -22.93 17.73
N SER A 250 -9.53 -22.99 18.46
CA SER A 250 -9.45 -22.82 19.92
C SER A 250 -9.31 -21.37 20.37
N GLY A 251 -9.15 -20.44 19.41
CA GLY A 251 -8.83 -19.04 19.72
C GLY A 251 -7.37 -18.86 20.18
N MET A 252 -7.04 -17.62 20.59
CA MET A 252 -5.68 -17.28 21.03
C MET A 252 -5.61 -17.14 22.56
N GLU A 253 -5.98 -18.19 23.27
CA GLU A 253 -5.92 -18.23 24.74
C GLU A 253 -4.53 -18.63 25.24
N GLU A 254 -4.11 -18.10 26.37
CA GLU A 254 -2.86 -18.49 27.03
C GLU A 254 -2.91 -19.97 27.42
N GLY A 255 -1.83 -20.70 27.13
CA GLY A 255 -1.73 -22.13 27.32
C GLY A 255 -2.22 -22.98 26.15
N ALA A 256 -2.90 -22.41 25.15
CA ALA A 256 -3.29 -23.12 23.94
C ALA A 256 -2.10 -23.34 23.02
N ASP A 257 -2.08 -24.43 22.28
CA ASP A 257 -1.11 -24.65 21.21
C ASP A 257 -1.56 -23.92 19.94
N LEU A 258 -0.60 -23.30 19.27
CA LEU A 258 -0.84 -22.54 18.08
C LEU A 258 0.26 -22.80 17.04
N ARG A 259 -0.15 -23.04 15.81
CA ARG A 259 0.74 -23.16 14.67
C ARG A 259 0.83 -21.82 13.96
N VAL A 260 2.02 -21.29 13.84
CA VAL A 260 2.27 -19.97 13.25
C VAL A 260 3.14 -20.09 12.03
N THR A 261 2.67 -19.54 10.92
CA THR A 261 3.48 -19.33 9.72
C THR A 261 3.94 -17.87 9.70
N PHE A 262 5.23 -17.62 9.67
CA PHE A 262 5.82 -16.29 9.78
C PHE A 262 7.05 -16.12 8.88
N ASN A 263 7.43 -14.87 8.69
CA ASN A 263 8.69 -14.53 8.05
C ASN A 263 9.80 -14.47 9.11
N PRO A 264 10.89 -15.27 9.00
CA PRO A 264 11.99 -15.24 9.97
C PRO A 264 12.81 -13.93 9.95
N ALA A 265 12.64 -13.07 8.96
CA ALA A 265 13.22 -11.73 9.00
C ALA A 265 12.55 -10.90 10.10
N LYS A 266 13.29 -10.60 11.16
CA LYS A 266 12.79 -9.74 12.24
C LYS A 266 12.54 -8.33 11.72
N SER A 267 11.49 -7.67 12.20
CA SER A 267 11.34 -6.23 12.02
C SER A 267 12.58 -5.51 12.57
N ARG A 268 13.14 -4.58 11.80
CA ARG A 268 14.33 -3.81 12.25
C ARG A 268 14.06 -2.88 13.41
N THR A 269 12.81 -2.51 13.64
CA THR A 269 12.38 -1.60 14.71
C THR A 269 11.91 -2.33 15.97
N SER A 270 11.60 -3.61 15.88
CA SER A 270 11.13 -4.44 16.99
C SER A 270 11.56 -5.90 16.78
N ASN A 271 11.66 -6.66 17.88
CA ASN A 271 11.92 -8.10 17.81
C ASN A 271 10.65 -8.91 17.48
N ILE A 272 9.70 -8.32 16.77
CA ILE A 272 8.42 -8.91 16.40
C ILE A 272 8.54 -9.49 14.98
N TYR A 273 8.13 -10.74 14.82
CA TYR A 273 8.05 -11.38 13.52
C TYR A 273 6.73 -11.02 12.82
N THR A 274 6.80 -10.76 11.54
CA THR A 274 5.61 -10.59 10.71
C THR A 274 5.01 -11.96 10.44
N CYS A 275 3.80 -12.17 10.92
CA CYS A 275 3.07 -13.42 10.73
C CYS A 275 2.21 -13.38 9.48
N ILE A 276 1.98 -14.57 8.89
CA ILE A 276 1.21 -14.78 7.66
C ILE A 276 -0.15 -15.37 7.99
N LYS A 277 -0.18 -16.34 8.91
CA LYS A 277 -1.40 -16.95 9.42
C LYS A 277 -1.18 -17.61 10.78
N PHE A 278 -2.27 -17.77 11.50
CA PHE A 278 -2.38 -18.57 12.72
C PHE A 278 -3.37 -19.72 12.46
N GLU A 279 -3.03 -20.92 12.90
CA GLU A 279 -3.87 -22.13 12.76
C GLU A 279 -3.57 -23.10 13.90
N ASP A 280 -4.44 -24.07 14.17
CA ASP A 280 -4.24 -25.14 15.16
C ASP A 280 -3.28 -26.22 14.64
#